data_8af379a818ff4e72be944ae7e35d4399
#
_entry.id   8af379a818ff4e72be944ae7e35d4399
#
_cell.length_a   1.000
_cell.length_b   1.000
_cell.length_c   1.000
_cell.angle_alpha   90.00
_cell.angle_beta   90.00
_cell.angle_gamma   90.00
#
_symmetry.space_group_name_H-M   'P 1'
#
loop_
_entity.id
_entity.type
_entity.pdbx_description
1 polymer ?
#
loop_
_entity_poly.entity_id
_entity_poly.type
_entity_poly.pdbx_seq_one_letter_code
_entity_poly.pdbx_strand_id
1 'polypeptide(L)'
;MKIHEKLLLDTSLVGLAALGGLVFLVAPGRARRKDKKPFMYKNFAHRGLHKKDKSVPENSLAAFERASSYGYGIELDVQLSKDGKVVVFHDDTLNRVCGIDARVDEKTYDELSKMSLCGSQQTIPLFSEVLKTVRGRGPLIVELKNGKKNQELCEKTYALLRRYSGEYCIESFNPFIVRWFKKNAPEVIRGQLANPPKDYNGEVNPVTGFLLGNVLLNFLARPQFIAYKIAPKPFTVKLCEALGAMKVCWTSHEWINEKSYDVVIFEFYKPKLKFK
;
A
#
# COMPACT_ATOMS: atom_id res chain seq x y z
N MET A 1 -8.31 53.17 -8.76
CA MET A 1 -8.06 51.84 -9.28
C MET A 1 -9.04 51.58 -10.42
N LYS A 2 -8.57 51.43 -11.64
CA LYS A 2 -9.44 51.22 -12.82
C LYS A 2 -10.17 49.88 -12.69
N ILE A 3 -11.39 49.76 -13.24
CA ILE A 3 -12.24 48.56 -13.17
C ILE A 3 -11.44 47.28 -13.61
N HIS A 4 -10.59 47.40 -14.61
CA HIS A 4 -9.71 46.32 -15.08
C HIS A 4 -8.70 45.86 -14.03
N GLU A 5 -8.12 46.74 -13.23
CA GLU A 5 -7.15 46.37 -12.19
C GLU A 5 -7.85 45.63 -11.05
N LYS A 6 -9.08 46.04 -10.70
CA LYS A 6 -9.86 45.33 -9.69
C LYS A 6 -10.28 43.94 -10.16
N LEU A 7 -10.72 43.79 -11.42
CA LEU A 7 -11.09 42.51 -11.99
C LEU A 7 -9.90 41.53 -12.06
N LEU A 8 -8.70 42.03 -12.44
CA LEU A 8 -7.45 41.25 -12.44
C LEU A 8 -7.03 40.82 -11.02
N LEU A 9 -7.21 41.69 -10.04
CA LEU A 9 -6.91 41.38 -8.64
C LEU A 9 -7.85 40.32 -8.09
N ASP A 10 -9.15 40.45 -8.35
CA ASP A 10 -10.18 39.50 -7.90
C ASP A 10 -9.98 38.11 -8.54
N THR A 11 -9.68 38.04 -9.85
CA THR A 11 -9.37 36.75 -10.51
C THR A 11 -8.08 36.11 -10.00
N SER A 12 -7.07 36.90 -9.68
CA SER A 12 -5.82 36.41 -9.09
C SER A 12 -6.03 35.86 -7.68
N LEU A 13 -6.84 36.51 -6.85
CA LEU A 13 -7.18 36.05 -5.49
C LEU A 13 -7.98 34.75 -5.52
N VAL A 14 -8.94 34.61 -6.42
CA VAL A 14 -9.71 33.37 -6.60
C VAL A 14 -8.80 32.23 -7.07
N GLY A 15 -7.91 32.50 -8.00
CA GLY A 15 -6.91 31.51 -8.47
C GLY A 15 -5.99 31.03 -7.36
N LEU A 16 -5.48 31.94 -6.52
CA LEU A 16 -4.63 31.62 -5.37
C LEU A 16 -5.39 30.80 -4.31
N ALA A 17 -6.64 31.17 -4.03
CA ALA A 17 -7.49 30.42 -3.09
C ALA A 17 -7.77 28.99 -3.59
N ALA A 18 -8.08 28.84 -4.88
CA ALA A 18 -8.30 27.53 -5.50
C ALA A 18 -7.04 26.64 -5.45
N LEU A 19 -5.87 27.23 -5.76
CA LEU A 19 -4.59 26.53 -5.66
C LEU A 19 -4.27 26.14 -4.22
N GLY A 20 -4.50 27.04 -3.25
CA GLY A 20 -4.34 26.76 -1.81
C GLY A 20 -5.24 25.61 -1.35
N GLY A 21 -6.50 25.62 -1.78
CA GLY A 21 -7.45 24.53 -1.53
C GLY A 21 -6.99 23.20 -2.11
N LEU A 22 -6.52 23.18 -3.35
CA LEU A 22 -6.00 21.97 -3.97
C LEU A 22 -4.75 21.43 -3.25
N VAL A 23 -3.81 22.31 -2.91
CA VAL A 23 -2.62 21.95 -2.11
C VAL A 23 -3.06 21.38 -0.77
N PHE A 24 -4.02 21.99 -0.09
CA PHE A 24 -4.56 21.46 1.16
C PHE A 24 -5.11 20.03 0.98
N LEU A 25 -5.86 19.76 -0.08
CA LEU A 25 -6.44 18.44 -0.31
C LEU A 25 -5.36 17.37 -0.51
N VAL A 26 -4.33 17.63 -1.32
CA VAL A 26 -3.37 16.62 -1.76
C VAL A 26 -2.07 16.58 -0.96
N ALA A 27 -1.74 17.59 -0.16
CA ALA A 27 -0.46 17.68 0.53
C ALA A 27 -0.15 16.44 1.37
N PRO A 28 1.07 15.87 1.26
CA PRO A 28 1.50 14.72 2.04
C PRO A 28 1.75 15.08 3.51
N GLY A 29 1.90 14.05 4.34
CA GLY A 29 2.43 14.18 5.68
C GLY A 29 3.94 14.41 5.68
N ARG A 30 4.42 15.14 6.68
CA ARG A 30 5.86 15.28 6.90
C ARG A 30 6.44 13.98 7.47
N ALA A 31 7.63 13.59 7.02
CA ALA A 31 8.44 12.54 7.62
C ALA A 31 9.92 12.94 7.55
N ARG A 32 10.66 12.60 8.58
CA ARG A 32 12.10 12.87 8.60
C ARG A 32 12.81 12.00 7.57
N ARG A 33 13.91 12.50 7.01
CA ARG A 33 14.71 11.75 6.04
C ARG A 33 15.15 10.38 6.58
N LYS A 34 15.50 10.31 7.87
CA LYS A 34 15.90 9.06 8.52
C LYS A 34 14.79 8.00 8.54
N ASP A 35 13.52 8.42 8.71
CA ASP A 35 12.38 7.51 8.78
C ASP A 35 12.00 6.95 7.39
N LYS A 36 12.28 7.70 6.32
CA LYS A 36 12.09 7.26 4.91
C LYS A 36 13.23 6.37 4.42
N LYS A 37 14.46 6.55 4.94
CA LYS A 37 15.68 5.89 4.46
C LYS A 37 15.59 4.37 4.34
N PRO A 38 14.93 3.62 5.25
CA PRO A 38 14.83 2.17 5.13
C PRO A 38 14.11 1.69 3.85
N PHE A 39 13.24 2.54 3.28
CA PHE A 39 12.40 2.21 2.13
C PHE A 39 12.96 2.77 0.82
N MET A 40 13.62 3.93 0.87
CA MET A 40 14.06 4.66 -0.32
C MET A 40 15.03 3.85 -1.18
N TYR A 41 14.77 3.89 -2.49
CA TYR A 41 15.60 3.30 -3.55
C TYR A 41 15.79 1.79 -3.42
N LYS A 42 14.74 1.11 -2.94
CA LYS A 42 14.67 -0.35 -2.80
C LYS A 42 13.55 -0.94 -3.62
N ASN A 43 13.77 -2.18 -4.03
CA ASN A 43 12.78 -3.02 -4.66
C ASN A 43 12.10 -3.91 -3.61
N PHE A 44 10.78 -3.96 -3.67
CA PHE A 44 9.92 -4.76 -2.79
C PHE A 44 9.25 -5.86 -3.61
N ALA A 45 9.44 -7.11 -3.20
CA ALA A 45 8.79 -8.24 -3.83
C ALA A 45 7.28 -8.22 -3.48
N HIS A 46 6.43 -8.00 -4.50
CA HIS A 46 4.98 -7.96 -4.38
C HIS A 46 4.48 -9.32 -3.90
N ARG A 47 3.76 -9.34 -2.75
CA ARG A 47 3.28 -10.56 -2.08
C ARG A 47 4.39 -11.59 -1.83
N GLY A 48 5.62 -11.11 -1.55
CA GLY A 48 6.82 -11.94 -1.47
C GLY A 48 7.43 -12.29 -2.83
N LEU A 49 8.57 -12.98 -2.84
CA LEU A 49 9.25 -13.38 -4.07
C LEU A 49 8.65 -14.68 -4.63
N HIS A 50 7.38 -14.64 -4.97
CA HIS A 50 6.61 -15.74 -5.51
C HIS A 50 6.98 -16.04 -6.98
N LYS A 51 6.50 -17.15 -7.53
CA LYS A 51 6.79 -17.58 -8.90
C LYS A 51 5.54 -17.60 -9.78
N LYS A 52 5.74 -17.26 -11.07
CA LYS A 52 4.69 -17.27 -12.08
C LYS A 52 4.07 -18.65 -12.29
N ASP A 53 4.88 -19.72 -12.15
CA ASP A 53 4.45 -21.12 -12.25
C ASP A 53 3.71 -21.63 -11.00
N LYS A 54 3.50 -20.77 -9.99
CA LYS A 54 2.82 -21.05 -8.72
C LYS A 54 3.49 -22.10 -7.84
N SER A 55 4.71 -22.58 -8.18
CA SER A 55 5.49 -23.50 -7.33
C SER A 55 5.91 -22.86 -6.00
N VAL A 56 5.94 -21.53 -5.94
CA VAL A 56 6.04 -20.71 -4.74
C VAL A 56 4.88 -19.69 -4.81
N PRO A 57 3.78 -19.94 -4.09
CA PRO A 57 2.60 -19.07 -4.17
C PRO A 57 2.83 -17.69 -3.58
N GLU A 58 2.05 -16.70 -4.06
CA GLU A 58 1.97 -15.36 -3.47
C GLU A 58 1.52 -15.43 -2.00
N ASN A 59 1.94 -14.46 -1.20
CA ASN A 59 1.56 -14.34 0.23
C ASN A 59 1.82 -15.61 1.07
N SER A 60 2.77 -16.45 0.66
CA SER A 60 3.17 -17.68 1.40
C SER A 60 4.44 -17.47 2.20
N LEU A 61 4.62 -18.28 3.26
CA LEU A 61 5.88 -18.26 4.04
C LEU A 61 7.09 -18.56 3.17
N ALA A 62 6.96 -19.45 2.19
CA ALA A 62 8.02 -19.74 1.22
C ALA A 62 8.39 -18.53 0.36
N ALA A 63 7.41 -17.73 -0.08
CA ALA A 63 7.66 -16.51 -0.85
C ALA A 63 8.37 -15.44 -0.01
N PHE A 64 7.99 -15.29 1.26
CA PHE A 64 8.61 -14.35 2.19
C PHE A 64 10.02 -14.76 2.60
N GLU A 65 10.24 -16.03 2.91
CA GLU A 65 11.58 -16.57 3.19
C GLU A 65 12.51 -16.33 1.99
N ARG A 66 12.02 -16.61 0.78
CA ARG A 66 12.77 -16.41 -0.45
C ARG A 66 13.11 -14.93 -0.67
N ALA A 67 12.16 -14.00 -0.50
CA ALA A 67 12.43 -12.57 -0.61
C ALA A 67 13.49 -12.12 0.40
N SER A 68 13.35 -12.55 1.66
CA SER A 68 14.29 -12.25 2.75
C SER A 68 15.69 -12.79 2.48
N SER A 69 15.82 -14.00 1.95
CA SER A 69 17.11 -14.64 1.60
C SER A 69 17.84 -13.89 0.49
N TYR A 70 17.11 -13.26 -0.44
CA TYR A 70 17.68 -12.38 -1.46
C TYR A 70 17.95 -10.95 -0.96
N GLY A 71 17.45 -10.57 0.22
CA GLY A 71 17.60 -9.22 0.79
C GLY A 71 16.66 -8.17 0.20
N TYR A 72 15.60 -8.57 -0.50
CA TYR A 72 14.58 -7.65 -1.00
C TYR A 72 13.71 -7.11 0.15
N GLY A 73 13.12 -5.93 -0.05
CA GLY A 73 11.92 -5.53 0.67
C GLY A 73 10.75 -6.46 0.31
N ILE A 74 9.75 -6.50 1.15
CA ILE A 74 8.57 -7.34 0.97
C ILE A 74 7.34 -6.48 1.07
N GLU A 75 6.47 -6.57 0.09
CA GLU A 75 5.10 -6.10 0.19
C GLU A 75 4.20 -7.30 0.45
N LEU A 76 3.16 -7.14 1.27
CA LEU A 76 2.21 -8.18 1.65
C LEU A 76 0.85 -7.61 2.06
N ASP A 77 -0.19 -8.43 1.99
CA ASP A 77 -1.58 -8.07 2.25
C ASP A 77 -2.09 -8.67 3.54
N VAL A 78 -2.70 -7.88 4.43
CA VAL A 78 -3.32 -8.39 5.67
C VAL A 78 -4.82 -8.12 5.71
N GLN A 79 -5.56 -9.11 6.23
CA GLN A 79 -6.99 -9.01 6.50
C GLN A 79 -7.38 -9.86 7.71
N LEU A 80 -8.64 -9.79 8.14
CA LEU A 80 -9.13 -10.55 9.29
C LEU A 80 -9.86 -11.81 8.85
N SER A 81 -9.56 -12.93 9.53
CA SER A 81 -10.40 -14.10 9.54
C SER A 81 -11.71 -13.86 10.32
N LYS A 82 -12.67 -14.78 10.24
CA LYS A 82 -13.95 -14.74 10.98
C LYS A 82 -13.74 -14.59 12.50
N ASP A 83 -12.79 -15.30 13.05
CA ASP A 83 -12.42 -15.28 14.48
C ASP A 83 -11.42 -14.16 14.82
N GLY A 84 -11.21 -13.22 13.91
CA GLY A 84 -10.42 -11.99 14.12
C GLY A 84 -8.92 -12.21 14.23
N LYS A 85 -8.37 -13.24 13.60
CA LYS A 85 -6.92 -13.40 13.42
C LYS A 85 -6.45 -12.57 12.23
N VAL A 86 -5.28 -11.95 12.33
CA VAL A 86 -4.66 -11.25 11.19
C VAL A 86 -3.96 -12.28 10.32
N VAL A 87 -4.51 -12.51 9.14
CA VAL A 87 -4.00 -13.46 8.14
C VAL A 87 -3.40 -12.71 6.96
N VAL A 88 -2.50 -13.38 6.21
CA VAL A 88 -1.87 -12.78 5.04
C VAL A 88 -2.45 -13.40 3.78
N PHE A 89 -3.26 -12.60 3.07
CA PHE A 89 -3.97 -13.02 1.86
C PHE A 89 -4.52 -11.79 1.13
N HIS A 90 -4.47 -11.79 -0.21
CA HIS A 90 -4.82 -10.61 -1.01
C HIS A 90 -6.32 -10.46 -1.25
N ASP A 91 -6.96 -11.48 -1.81
CA ASP A 91 -8.34 -11.39 -2.30
C ASP A 91 -9.36 -11.47 -1.15
N ASP A 92 -10.53 -10.89 -1.31
CA ASP A 92 -11.65 -11.07 -0.38
C ASP A 92 -12.15 -12.51 -0.38
N THR A 93 -12.04 -13.20 -1.54
CA THR A 93 -12.50 -14.57 -1.75
C THR A 93 -11.35 -15.54 -1.92
N LEU A 94 -11.56 -16.80 -1.56
CA LEU A 94 -10.56 -17.86 -1.62
C LEU A 94 -10.47 -18.53 -3.01
N ASN A 95 -11.33 -18.13 -3.95
CA ASN A 95 -11.51 -18.82 -5.23
C ASN A 95 -10.23 -18.86 -6.07
N ARG A 96 -9.62 -17.71 -6.38
CA ARG A 96 -8.47 -17.60 -7.29
C ARG A 96 -7.24 -18.39 -6.82
N VAL A 97 -6.96 -18.35 -5.53
CA VAL A 97 -5.72 -18.90 -4.97
C VAL A 97 -5.93 -20.27 -4.33
N CYS A 98 -7.09 -20.51 -3.69
CA CYS A 98 -7.37 -21.76 -3.00
C CYS A 98 -8.37 -22.66 -3.74
N GLY A 99 -9.05 -22.15 -4.78
CA GLY A 99 -10.09 -22.91 -5.51
C GLY A 99 -11.37 -23.16 -4.71
N ILE A 100 -11.63 -22.39 -3.65
CA ILE A 100 -12.75 -22.55 -2.73
C ILE A 100 -13.70 -21.36 -2.86
N ASP A 101 -14.98 -21.63 -3.08
CA ASP A 101 -16.01 -20.59 -3.16
C ASP A 101 -16.44 -20.18 -1.74
N ALA A 102 -15.65 -19.31 -1.13
CA ALA A 102 -15.92 -18.73 0.19
C ALA A 102 -15.14 -17.43 0.35
N ARG A 103 -15.52 -16.60 1.34
CA ARG A 103 -14.81 -15.39 1.71
C ARG A 103 -13.85 -15.67 2.89
N VAL A 104 -12.74 -14.92 2.95
CA VAL A 104 -11.77 -15.00 4.04
C VAL A 104 -12.42 -14.62 5.37
N ASP A 105 -13.24 -13.57 5.41
CA ASP A 105 -13.92 -13.07 6.62
C ASP A 105 -15.05 -13.99 7.15
N GLU A 106 -15.37 -15.05 6.42
CA GLU A 106 -16.36 -16.06 6.80
C GLU A 106 -15.73 -17.34 7.38
N LYS A 107 -14.40 -17.50 7.29
CA LYS A 107 -13.65 -18.66 7.75
C LYS A 107 -12.82 -18.34 8.99
N THR A 108 -12.80 -19.26 9.94
CA THR A 108 -11.89 -19.21 11.08
C THR A 108 -10.45 -19.47 10.64
N TYR A 109 -9.47 -19.06 11.45
CA TYR A 109 -8.07 -19.35 11.09
C TYR A 109 -7.79 -20.86 11.04
N ASP A 110 -8.41 -21.66 11.91
CA ASP A 110 -8.27 -23.12 11.86
C ASP A 110 -8.70 -23.69 10.50
N GLU A 111 -9.78 -23.16 9.90
CA GLU A 111 -10.21 -23.52 8.53
C GLU A 111 -9.21 -23.01 7.48
N LEU A 112 -8.81 -21.72 7.54
CA LEU A 112 -7.91 -21.08 6.57
C LEU A 112 -6.53 -21.74 6.55
N SER A 113 -5.99 -22.13 7.71
CA SER A 113 -4.68 -22.76 7.84
C SER A 113 -4.55 -24.12 7.15
N LYS A 114 -5.68 -24.75 6.81
CA LYS A 114 -5.75 -26.03 6.10
C LYS A 114 -5.93 -25.86 4.59
N MET A 115 -6.13 -24.64 4.12
CA MET A 115 -6.37 -24.35 2.70
C MET A 115 -5.05 -24.17 1.94
N SER A 116 -4.87 -25.00 0.92
CA SER A 116 -3.67 -24.97 0.07
C SER A 116 -3.66 -23.73 -0.83
N LEU A 117 -2.54 -23.03 -0.89
CA LEU A 117 -2.29 -21.96 -1.85
C LEU A 117 -1.85 -22.56 -3.19
N CYS A 118 -2.63 -22.35 -4.23
CA CYS A 118 -2.37 -22.81 -5.61
C CYS A 118 -2.07 -24.32 -5.70
N GLY A 119 -2.66 -25.17 -4.87
CA GLY A 119 -2.43 -26.61 -4.85
C GLY A 119 -1.04 -27.03 -4.31
N SER A 120 -0.29 -26.12 -3.72
CA SER A 120 1.01 -26.38 -3.11
C SER A 120 0.88 -26.86 -1.65
N GLN A 121 2.00 -27.14 -1.00
CA GLN A 121 2.04 -27.42 0.44
C GLN A 121 1.99 -26.15 1.32
N GLN A 122 1.97 -24.96 0.71
CA GLN A 122 1.82 -23.71 1.44
C GLN A 122 0.35 -23.44 1.73
N THR A 123 0.08 -22.90 2.92
CA THR A 123 -1.26 -22.51 3.37
C THR A 123 -1.31 -21.04 3.72
N ILE A 124 -2.50 -20.52 4.02
CA ILE A 124 -2.68 -19.11 4.43
C ILE A 124 -2.03 -18.89 5.78
N PRO A 125 -0.96 -18.04 5.87
CA PRO A 125 -0.25 -17.86 7.14
C PRO A 125 -0.89 -16.77 8.02
N LEU A 126 -0.65 -16.86 9.34
CA LEU A 126 -0.83 -15.72 10.23
C LEU A 126 0.21 -14.64 9.93
N PHE A 127 -0.18 -13.39 10.09
CA PHE A 127 0.77 -12.29 9.99
C PHE A 127 1.92 -12.41 11.01
N SER A 128 1.65 -12.92 12.21
CA SER A 128 2.68 -13.19 13.22
C SER A 128 3.71 -14.24 12.78
N GLU A 129 3.32 -15.22 11.96
CA GLU A 129 4.24 -16.21 11.38
C GLU A 129 5.13 -15.59 10.31
N VAL A 130 4.55 -14.71 9.47
CA VAL A 130 5.31 -13.95 8.47
C VAL A 130 6.36 -13.07 9.15
N LEU A 131 6.01 -12.33 10.20
CA LEU A 131 6.97 -11.49 10.95
C LEU A 131 8.12 -12.34 11.54
N LYS A 132 7.82 -13.54 12.07
CA LYS A 132 8.83 -14.49 12.54
C LYS A 132 9.70 -15.04 11.42
N THR A 133 9.14 -15.25 10.23
CA THR A 133 9.87 -15.72 9.05
C THR A 133 10.82 -14.65 8.54
N VAL A 134 10.35 -13.41 8.38
CA VAL A 134 11.18 -12.30 7.84
C VAL A 134 12.27 -11.87 8.82
N ARG A 135 12.01 -11.80 10.13
CA ARG A 135 12.98 -11.48 11.20
C ARG A 135 13.78 -10.21 10.97
N GLY A 136 13.18 -9.17 10.37
CA GLY A 136 13.87 -7.90 10.10
C GLY A 136 14.91 -7.95 8.97
N ARG A 137 15.04 -9.04 8.21
CA ARG A 137 16.02 -9.20 7.11
C ARG A 137 15.74 -8.29 5.91
N GLY A 138 14.53 -7.73 5.80
CA GLY A 138 14.14 -6.73 4.80
C GLY A 138 13.02 -5.85 5.34
N PRO A 139 12.87 -4.62 4.80
CA PRO A 139 11.76 -3.76 5.17
C PRO A 139 10.44 -4.30 4.64
N LEU A 140 9.34 -4.05 5.37
CA LEU A 140 7.99 -4.45 4.98
C LEU A 140 7.17 -3.25 4.52
N ILE A 141 6.38 -3.45 3.47
CA ILE A 141 5.21 -2.66 3.14
C ILE A 141 4.00 -3.55 3.43
N VAL A 142 3.15 -3.15 4.35
CA VAL A 142 2.00 -3.94 4.79
C VAL A 142 0.72 -3.26 4.28
N GLU A 143 0.07 -3.86 3.28
CA GLU A 143 -1.25 -3.41 2.83
C GLU A 143 -2.32 -3.93 3.79
N LEU A 144 -3.10 -3.02 4.38
CA LEU A 144 -4.31 -3.39 5.11
C LEU A 144 -5.50 -3.36 4.15
N LYS A 145 -6.08 -4.53 3.90
CA LYS A 145 -7.24 -4.68 3.00
C LYS A 145 -8.48 -4.04 3.60
N ASN A 146 -9.31 -3.46 2.75
CA ASN A 146 -10.60 -2.90 3.17
C ASN A 146 -11.59 -4.02 3.48
N GLY A 147 -12.30 -3.92 4.61
CA GLY A 147 -13.28 -4.92 5.03
C GLY A 147 -14.31 -4.35 6.00
N LYS A 148 -15.12 -5.22 6.59
CA LYS A 148 -16.19 -4.82 7.54
C LYS A 148 -15.63 -4.34 8.91
N LYS A 149 -14.43 -4.78 9.29
CA LYS A 149 -13.82 -4.56 10.61
C LYS A 149 -12.49 -3.81 10.52
N ASN A 150 -12.44 -2.72 9.75
CA ASN A 150 -11.21 -1.99 9.48
C ASN A 150 -10.50 -1.49 10.74
N GLN A 151 -11.23 -1.01 11.76
CA GLN A 151 -10.64 -0.56 13.00
C GLN A 151 -9.96 -1.72 13.73
N GLU A 152 -10.62 -2.87 13.87
CA GLU A 152 -10.07 -4.07 14.49
C GLU A 152 -8.83 -4.56 13.74
N LEU A 153 -8.85 -4.54 12.40
CA LEU A 153 -7.69 -4.88 11.57
C LEU A 153 -6.50 -3.94 11.86
N CYS A 154 -6.73 -2.63 11.91
CA CYS A 154 -5.69 -1.65 12.25
C CYS A 154 -5.09 -1.90 13.62
N GLU A 155 -5.92 -2.07 14.65
CA GLU A 155 -5.50 -2.28 16.04
C GLU A 155 -4.65 -3.55 16.19
N LYS A 156 -5.13 -4.67 15.64
CA LYS A 156 -4.44 -5.96 15.72
C LYS A 156 -3.16 -6.00 14.90
N THR A 157 -3.17 -5.42 13.69
CA THR A 157 -1.98 -5.32 12.85
C THR A 157 -0.92 -4.47 13.53
N TYR A 158 -1.29 -3.30 14.05
CA TYR A 158 -0.34 -2.44 14.75
C TYR A 158 0.18 -3.08 16.05
N ALA A 159 -0.66 -3.81 16.79
CA ALA A 159 -0.22 -4.53 17.99
C ALA A 159 0.88 -5.58 17.69
N LEU A 160 0.86 -6.20 16.51
CA LEU A 160 1.91 -7.10 16.04
C LEU A 160 3.15 -6.32 15.58
N LEU A 161 2.95 -5.29 14.75
CA LEU A 161 4.04 -4.49 14.16
C LEU A 161 4.89 -3.76 15.20
N ARG A 162 4.29 -3.19 16.25
CA ARG A 162 5.06 -2.50 17.31
C ARG A 162 5.97 -3.40 18.13
N ARG A 163 5.81 -4.73 18.03
CA ARG A 163 6.68 -5.74 18.66
C ARG A 163 7.70 -6.31 17.68
N TYR A 164 7.60 -5.92 16.42
CA TYR A 164 8.51 -6.37 15.38
C TYR A 164 9.76 -5.49 15.35
N SER A 165 10.93 -6.10 15.32
CA SER A 165 12.21 -5.39 15.34
C SER A 165 12.70 -4.91 13.98
N GLY A 166 12.00 -5.28 12.89
CA GLY A 166 12.33 -4.86 11.52
C GLY A 166 11.68 -3.54 11.12
N GLU A 167 12.17 -2.97 10.03
CA GLU A 167 11.60 -1.77 9.42
C GLU A 167 10.29 -2.09 8.71
N TYR A 168 9.26 -1.26 8.89
CA TYR A 168 7.97 -1.42 8.22
C TYR A 168 7.29 -0.09 7.94
N CYS A 169 6.45 -0.08 6.94
CA CYS A 169 5.45 0.96 6.70
C CYS A 169 4.12 0.28 6.34
N ILE A 170 3.05 1.06 6.32
CA ILE A 170 1.73 0.55 5.97
C ILE A 170 1.17 1.26 4.74
N GLU A 171 0.27 0.60 4.03
CA GLU A 171 -0.53 1.23 2.98
C GLU A 171 -1.94 0.65 2.93
N SER A 172 -2.84 1.38 2.29
CA SER A 172 -4.20 0.92 2.01
C SER A 172 -4.83 1.75 0.90
N PHE A 173 -5.75 1.15 0.14
CA PHE A 173 -6.68 1.88 -0.74
C PHE A 173 -7.69 2.69 0.06
N ASN A 174 -8.03 2.26 1.27
CA ASN A 174 -8.99 2.96 2.13
C ASN A 174 -8.33 4.10 2.91
N PRO A 175 -8.62 5.39 2.60
CA PRO A 175 -8.02 6.52 3.29
C PRO A 175 -8.36 6.58 4.78
N PHE A 176 -9.43 5.91 5.24
CA PHE A 176 -9.79 5.87 6.66
C PHE A 176 -8.89 4.89 7.44
N ILE A 177 -8.41 3.81 6.83
CA ILE A 177 -7.36 2.93 7.38
C ILE A 177 -6.07 3.74 7.54
N VAL A 178 -5.63 4.44 6.48
CA VAL A 178 -4.43 5.29 6.53
C VAL A 178 -4.58 6.41 7.58
N ARG A 179 -5.79 7.00 7.71
CA ARG A 179 -6.11 8.00 8.74
C ARG A 179 -6.04 7.41 10.16
N TRP A 180 -6.43 6.16 10.35
CA TRP A 180 -6.32 5.50 11.65
C TRP A 180 -4.86 5.52 12.13
N PHE A 181 -3.91 5.12 11.28
CA PHE A 181 -2.47 5.17 11.59
C PHE A 181 -1.98 6.60 11.85
N LYS A 182 -2.45 7.59 11.09
CA LYS A 182 -2.12 8.99 11.40
C LYS A 182 -2.47 9.38 12.83
N LYS A 183 -3.60 8.88 13.35
CA LYS A 183 -4.11 9.23 14.67
C LYS A 183 -3.50 8.41 15.80
N ASN A 184 -3.31 7.11 15.60
CA ASN A 184 -3.00 6.15 16.65
C ASN A 184 -1.55 5.65 16.61
N ALA A 185 -0.85 5.83 15.49
CA ALA A 185 0.54 5.41 15.27
C ALA A 185 1.26 6.44 14.36
N PRO A 186 1.38 7.72 14.76
CA PRO A 186 1.89 8.80 13.91
C PRO A 186 3.34 8.61 13.48
N GLU A 187 4.12 7.83 14.20
CA GLU A 187 5.51 7.46 13.90
C GLU A 187 5.63 6.49 12.72
N VAL A 188 4.56 5.73 12.41
CA VAL A 188 4.56 4.78 11.30
C VAL A 188 4.44 5.50 9.97
N ILE A 189 5.38 5.25 9.07
CA ILE A 189 5.27 5.69 7.67
C ILE A 189 4.05 5.03 7.03
N ARG A 190 3.21 5.83 6.40
CA ARG A 190 1.94 5.37 5.79
C ARG A 190 1.79 5.89 4.38
N GLY A 191 1.24 5.06 3.53
CA GLY A 191 0.98 5.32 2.13
C GLY A 191 -0.49 5.27 1.76
N GLN A 192 -0.84 6.01 0.72
CA GLN A 192 -2.11 5.88 0.04
C GLN A 192 -1.89 5.06 -1.24
N LEU A 193 -2.51 3.90 -1.33
CA LEU A 193 -2.65 3.15 -2.58
C LEU A 193 -3.69 3.84 -3.47
N ALA A 194 -3.39 3.97 -4.75
CA ALA A 194 -4.31 4.56 -5.70
C ALA A 194 -4.14 3.99 -7.12
N ASN A 195 -5.27 3.91 -7.81
CA ASN A 195 -5.41 3.56 -9.22
C ASN A 195 -5.79 4.79 -10.04
N PRO A 196 -5.62 4.79 -11.37
CA PRO A 196 -6.34 5.70 -12.25
C PRO A 196 -7.84 5.67 -11.98
N PRO A 197 -8.56 6.81 -12.03
CA PRO A 197 -10.01 6.86 -11.73
C PRO A 197 -10.84 5.82 -12.46
N LYS A 198 -10.50 5.51 -13.73
CA LYS A 198 -11.20 4.51 -14.55
C LYS A 198 -11.09 3.08 -14.01
N ASP A 199 -10.03 2.77 -13.25
CA ASP A 199 -9.76 1.43 -12.73
C ASP A 199 -10.60 1.13 -11.48
N TYR A 200 -11.32 2.13 -10.95
CA TYR A 200 -12.31 1.97 -9.86
C TYR A 200 -13.74 1.68 -10.35
N ASN A 201 -13.96 1.61 -11.68
CA ASN A 201 -15.29 1.36 -12.24
C ASN A 201 -15.81 -0.01 -11.79
N GLY A 202 -17.03 -0.01 -11.23
CA GLY A 202 -17.65 -1.22 -10.69
C GLY A 202 -17.29 -1.55 -9.23
N GLU A 203 -16.21 -0.99 -8.68
CA GLU A 203 -15.82 -1.21 -7.28
C GLU A 203 -16.42 -0.16 -6.35
N VAL A 204 -16.42 1.10 -6.80
CA VAL A 204 -17.00 2.24 -6.06
C VAL A 204 -17.78 3.15 -7.01
N ASN A 205 -18.58 4.07 -6.45
CA ASN A 205 -19.26 5.05 -7.30
C ASN A 205 -18.26 5.99 -8.00
N PRO A 206 -18.60 6.57 -9.16
CA PRO A 206 -17.67 7.36 -9.98
C PRO A 206 -17.04 8.56 -9.25
N VAL A 207 -17.78 9.22 -8.36
CA VAL A 207 -17.28 10.36 -7.58
C VAL A 207 -16.19 9.89 -6.61
N THR A 208 -16.44 8.80 -5.92
CA THR A 208 -15.44 8.18 -5.01
C THR A 208 -14.21 7.74 -5.80
N GLY A 209 -14.37 7.06 -6.95
CA GLY A 209 -13.27 6.67 -7.83
C GLY A 209 -12.44 7.87 -8.30
N PHE A 210 -13.10 8.97 -8.66
CA PHE A 210 -12.43 10.23 -9.01
C PHE A 210 -11.62 10.80 -7.84
N LEU A 211 -12.20 10.87 -6.64
CA LEU A 211 -11.53 11.39 -5.45
C LEU A 211 -10.31 10.55 -5.05
N LEU A 212 -10.44 9.23 -5.07
CA LEU A 212 -9.37 8.29 -4.73
C LEU A 212 -8.24 8.33 -5.77
N GLY A 213 -8.57 8.23 -7.07
CA GLY A 213 -7.57 8.22 -8.14
C GLY A 213 -6.81 9.54 -8.30
N ASN A 214 -7.40 10.64 -7.88
CA ASN A 214 -6.78 11.96 -7.82
C ASN A 214 -6.20 12.32 -6.43
N VAL A 215 -6.16 11.37 -5.50
CA VAL A 215 -5.65 11.52 -4.12
C VAL A 215 -6.20 12.74 -3.36
N LEU A 216 -7.42 13.17 -3.71
CA LEU A 216 -8.06 14.37 -3.12
C LEU A 216 -8.48 14.17 -1.67
N LEU A 217 -8.46 12.93 -1.16
CA LEU A 217 -8.74 12.60 0.24
C LEU A 217 -7.48 12.56 1.12
N ASN A 218 -6.30 12.92 0.59
CA ASN A 218 -5.05 12.91 1.34
C ASN A 218 -5.06 13.82 2.58
N PHE A 219 -5.87 14.88 2.59
CA PHE A 219 -6.02 15.75 3.76
C PHE A 219 -6.48 14.99 5.02
N LEU A 220 -7.22 13.90 4.86
CA LEU A 220 -7.66 13.04 5.97
C LEU A 220 -6.49 12.33 6.64
N ALA A 221 -5.64 11.71 5.84
CA ALA A 221 -4.61 10.76 6.27
C ALA A 221 -3.20 11.35 6.24
N ARG A 222 -2.93 12.34 5.38
CA ARG A 222 -1.58 12.91 5.17
C ARG A 222 -0.53 11.81 4.98
N PRO A 223 -0.66 10.99 3.93
CA PRO A 223 0.30 9.91 3.64
C PRO A 223 1.68 10.48 3.32
N GLN A 224 2.75 9.76 3.67
CA GLN A 224 4.12 10.14 3.34
C GLN A 224 4.60 9.55 2.01
N PHE A 225 3.84 8.64 1.43
CA PHE A 225 4.05 8.14 0.07
C PHE A 225 2.72 7.88 -0.65
N ILE A 226 2.79 7.92 -1.97
CA ILE A 226 1.68 7.50 -2.84
C ILE A 226 2.15 6.26 -3.62
N ALA A 227 1.51 5.13 -3.38
CA ALA A 227 1.68 3.92 -4.17
C ALA A 227 0.67 3.94 -5.32
N TYR A 228 1.13 4.42 -6.49
CA TYR A 228 0.28 4.58 -7.65
C TYR A 228 0.53 3.47 -8.66
N LYS A 229 -0.55 2.85 -9.16
CA LYS A 229 -0.46 1.88 -10.26
C LYS A 229 0.31 2.48 -11.43
N ILE A 230 1.14 1.69 -12.09
CA ILE A 230 1.92 2.15 -13.26
C ILE A 230 0.98 2.54 -14.38
N ALA A 231 0.78 3.84 -14.53
CA ALA A 231 -0.09 4.48 -15.51
C ALA A 231 0.24 5.98 -15.58
N PRO A 232 -0.29 6.74 -16.55
CA PRO A 232 -0.23 8.19 -16.55
C PRO A 232 -0.85 8.77 -15.26
N LYS A 233 -0.03 9.50 -14.49
CA LYS A 233 -0.47 10.10 -13.22
C LYS A 233 -1.24 11.40 -13.43
N PRO A 234 -2.37 11.62 -12.74
CA PRO A 234 -3.04 12.92 -12.67
C PRO A 234 -2.10 14.01 -12.14
N PHE A 235 -2.42 15.27 -12.47
CA PHE A 235 -1.68 16.43 -11.96
C PHE A 235 -1.64 16.47 -10.44
N THR A 236 -2.72 16.12 -9.77
CA THR A 236 -2.86 16.09 -8.30
C THR A 236 -1.90 15.11 -7.63
N VAL A 237 -1.68 13.93 -8.23
CA VAL A 237 -0.67 12.95 -7.77
C VAL A 237 0.73 13.52 -7.93
N LYS A 238 1.04 14.10 -9.11
CA LYS A 238 2.35 14.74 -9.37
C LYS A 238 2.61 15.90 -8.41
N LEU A 239 1.57 16.70 -8.11
CA LEU A 239 1.65 17.78 -7.13
C LEU A 239 1.94 17.24 -5.72
N CYS A 240 1.25 16.18 -5.27
CA CYS A 240 1.53 15.54 -3.99
C CYS A 240 2.99 15.05 -3.89
N GLU A 241 3.50 14.43 -4.96
CA GLU A 241 4.89 13.97 -5.05
C GLU A 241 5.87 15.15 -5.02
N ALA A 242 5.59 16.24 -5.74
CA ALA A 242 6.40 17.47 -5.72
C ALA A 242 6.42 18.14 -4.35
N LEU A 243 5.35 18.00 -3.56
CA LEU A 243 5.27 18.46 -2.18
C LEU A 243 5.97 17.53 -1.17
N GLY A 244 6.62 16.44 -1.62
CA GLY A 244 7.52 15.61 -0.83
C GLY A 244 7.00 14.22 -0.46
N ALA A 245 5.91 13.73 -1.03
CA ALA A 245 5.54 12.32 -0.93
C ALA A 245 6.57 11.45 -1.67
N MET A 246 6.94 10.28 -1.10
CA MET A 246 7.73 9.30 -1.83
C MET A 246 6.91 8.73 -2.99
N LYS A 247 7.57 8.51 -4.12
CA LYS A 247 6.98 7.96 -5.35
C LYS A 247 7.10 6.45 -5.32
N VAL A 248 6.01 5.75 -5.09
CA VAL A 248 5.97 4.28 -5.10
C VAL A 248 5.17 3.82 -6.30
N CYS A 249 5.63 2.80 -7.01
CA CYS A 249 4.87 2.18 -8.10
C CYS A 249 4.61 0.70 -7.86
N TRP A 250 3.51 0.23 -8.42
CA TRP A 250 3.10 -1.16 -8.41
C TRP A 250 2.25 -1.48 -9.66
N THR A 251 2.27 -2.66 -10.23
CA THR A 251 3.31 -3.66 -10.03
C THR A 251 4.28 -3.55 -11.19
N SER A 252 5.56 -3.48 -10.91
CA SER A 252 6.59 -3.37 -11.95
C SER A 252 7.01 -4.76 -12.44
N HIS A 253 7.10 -4.91 -13.75
CA HIS A 253 7.63 -6.11 -14.42
C HIS A 253 8.95 -5.83 -15.14
N GLU A 254 9.54 -4.65 -14.95
CA GLU A 254 10.74 -4.18 -15.66
C GLU A 254 11.56 -3.19 -14.82
N TRP A 255 12.88 -3.27 -14.99
CA TRP A 255 13.84 -2.45 -14.24
C TRP A 255 13.78 -0.94 -14.58
N ILE A 256 13.19 -0.55 -15.72
CA ILE A 256 13.16 0.84 -16.17
C ILE A 256 12.43 1.76 -15.17
N ASN A 257 11.48 1.22 -14.41
CA ASN A 257 10.72 1.97 -13.41
C ASN A 257 11.59 2.52 -12.27
N GLU A 258 12.75 1.90 -11.97
CA GLU A 258 13.70 2.37 -10.96
C GLU A 258 14.21 3.79 -11.23
N LYS A 259 14.21 4.25 -12.48
CA LYS A 259 14.65 5.60 -12.87
C LYS A 259 13.71 6.70 -12.40
N SER A 260 12.41 6.41 -12.28
CA SER A 260 11.35 7.41 -12.07
C SER A 260 10.74 7.38 -10.67
N TYR A 261 11.00 6.31 -9.90
CA TYR A 261 10.38 6.11 -8.61
C TYR A 261 11.40 6.06 -7.47
N ASP A 262 10.93 6.25 -6.25
CA ASP A 262 11.74 6.15 -5.03
C ASP A 262 11.68 4.75 -4.43
N VAL A 263 10.58 4.02 -4.71
CA VAL A 263 10.32 2.64 -4.27
C VAL A 263 9.59 1.92 -5.41
N VAL A 264 9.98 0.67 -5.67
CA VAL A 264 9.37 -0.16 -6.72
C VAL A 264 8.86 -1.45 -6.11
N ILE A 265 7.57 -1.71 -6.23
CA ILE A 265 6.95 -3.00 -5.91
C ILE A 265 6.94 -3.82 -7.20
N PHE A 266 7.63 -4.96 -7.22
CA PHE A 266 7.95 -5.71 -8.43
C PHE A 266 7.48 -7.17 -8.41
N GLU A 267 7.29 -7.74 -9.61
CA GLU A 267 7.01 -9.16 -9.85
C GLU A 267 7.80 -9.72 -11.02
N PHE A 268 8.11 -11.01 -10.97
CA PHE A 268 8.56 -11.88 -12.07
C PHE A 268 9.84 -11.48 -12.77
N TYR A 269 10.66 -10.62 -12.18
CA TYR A 269 12.03 -10.37 -12.61
C TYR A 269 12.96 -10.23 -11.39
N LYS A 270 14.27 -10.07 -11.63
CA LYS A 270 15.28 -9.91 -10.57
C LYS A 270 15.89 -8.52 -10.62
N PRO A 271 15.31 -7.52 -9.96
CA PRO A 271 15.89 -6.19 -9.89
C PRO A 271 17.11 -6.13 -8.97
N LYS A 272 17.84 -5.03 -8.96
CA LYS A 272 18.85 -4.74 -7.95
C LYS A 272 18.20 -4.57 -6.57
N LEU A 273 18.93 -4.89 -5.50
CA LEU A 273 18.44 -4.66 -4.13
C LEU A 273 18.23 -3.15 -3.85
N LYS A 274 19.14 -2.34 -4.39
CA LYS A 274 19.09 -0.88 -4.36
C LYS A 274 19.40 -0.34 -5.75
N PHE A 275 18.78 0.76 -6.14
CA PHE A 275 18.89 1.31 -7.49
C PHE A 275 19.34 2.77 -7.56
N LYS A 276 19.64 3.43 -6.45
CA LYS A 276 20.27 4.76 -6.36
C LYS A 276 21.25 4.83 -5.21
#